data_cf04ee632a65d126a5de9231ee1b7e2a
#
_entry.id   cf04ee632a65d126a5de9231ee1b7e2a
#
_cell.length_a   1.000
_cell.length_b   1.000
_cell.length_c   1.000
_cell.angle_alpha   90.00
_cell.angle_beta   90.00
_cell.angle_gamma   90.00
#
_symmetry.space_group_name_H-M   'P 1'
#
loop_
_entity.id
_entity.type
_entity.pdbx_description
1 polymer ?
#
loop_
_entity_poly.entity_id
_entity_poly.type
_entity_poly.pdbx_seq_one_letter_code
_entity_poly.pdbx_strand_id
1 'polypeptide(L)'
;MTHAEIAEAKTDTAVRQAEYDNQRAIVFQQIQEGLIRANAARRLVDLYRNTLRPQAEATLKATAAAYQADRTDFLNLLDSQNMSLDVDISYFRALAEYQSRMAELERAVGAPLAAPEVKQ
;
A
#
# COMPACT_ATOMS: atom_id res chain seq x y z
N MET A 1 41.92 -38.42 5.19
CA MET A 1 40.51 -38.13 5.52
C MET A 1 39.90 -39.35 6.19
N THR A 2 39.43 -39.17 7.38
CA THR A 2 38.70 -40.20 8.12
C THR A 2 37.23 -40.21 7.72
N HIS A 3 36.55 -41.34 7.88
CA HIS A 3 35.11 -41.45 7.62
C HIS A 3 34.29 -40.45 8.50
N ALA A 4 34.78 -40.15 9.69
CA ALA A 4 34.12 -39.19 10.59
C ALA A 4 34.21 -37.76 10.05
N GLU A 5 35.31 -37.33 9.45
CA GLU A 5 35.49 -36.02 8.83
C GLU A 5 34.60 -35.85 7.61
N ILE A 6 34.45 -36.90 6.78
CA ILE A 6 33.55 -36.89 5.63
C ILE A 6 32.10 -36.81 6.08
N ALA A 7 31.69 -37.54 7.12
CA ALA A 7 30.35 -37.52 7.67
C ALA A 7 30.02 -36.15 8.26
N GLU A 8 30.95 -35.51 8.97
CA GLU A 8 30.80 -34.16 9.53
C GLU A 8 30.66 -33.13 8.42
N ALA A 9 31.46 -33.16 7.37
CA ALA A 9 31.36 -32.27 6.22
C ALA A 9 30.04 -32.43 5.47
N LYS A 10 29.51 -33.63 5.32
CA LYS A 10 28.21 -33.90 4.72
C LYS A 10 27.07 -33.37 5.57
N THR A 11 27.14 -33.55 6.88
CA THR A 11 26.14 -33.01 7.84
C THR A 11 26.16 -31.50 7.83
N ASP A 12 27.33 -30.86 7.80
CA ASP A 12 27.50 -29.42 7.72
C ASP A 12 26.87 -28.83 6.43
N THR A 13 27.12 -29.51 5.30
CA THR A 13 26.54 -29.15 4.00
C THR A 13 25.00 -29.26 4.02
N ALA A 14 24.47 -30.32 4.61
CA ALA A 14 23.03 -30.54 4.77
C ALA A 14 22.39 -29.47 5.64
N VAL A 15 23.04 -29.09 6.74
CA VAL A 15 22.56 -27.99 7.63
C VAL A 15 22.54 -26.65 6.89
N ARG A 16 23.62 -26.34 6.14
CA ARG A 16 23.67 -25.09 5.34
C ARG A 16 22.61 -25.06 4.26
N GLN A 17 22.35 -26.19 3.60
CA GLN A 17 21.30 -26.30 2.59
C GLN A 17 19.92 -26.10 3.20
N ALA A 18 19.67 -26.67 4.37
CA ALA A 18 18.39 -26.49 5.09
C ALA A 18 18.21 -25.04 5.54
N GLU A 19 19.26 -24.38 6.01
CA GLU A 19 19.24 -22.94 6.36
C GLU A 19 18.97 -22.08 5.13
N TYR A 20 19.60 -22.38 4.00
CA TYR A 20 19.36 -21.67 2.75
C TYR A 20 17.91 -21.81 2.28
N ASP A 21 17.38 -23.02 2.30
CA ASP A 21 16.00 -23.30 1.89
C ASP A 21 14.99 -22.60 2.82
N ASN A 22 15.28 -22.56 4.13
CA ASN A 22 14.46 -21.85 5.11
C ASN A 22 14.48 -20.33 4.88
N GLN A 23 15.65 -19.75 4.64
CA GLN A 23 15.81 -18.35 4.31
C GLN A 23 15.04 -17.98 3.03
N ARG A 24 15.15 -18.82 2.01
CA ARG A 24 14.42 -18.64 0.76
C ARG A 24 12.91 -18.66 0.94
N ALA A 25 12.41 -19.58 1.77
CA ALA A 25 10.98 -19.67 2.08
C ALA A 25 10.47 -18.44 2.84
N ILE A 26 11.24 -17.92 3.78
CA ILE A 26 10.93 -16.70 4.52
C ILE A 26 10.85 -15.49 3.58
N VAL A 27 11.83 -15.32 2.71
CA VAL A 27 11.87 -14.22 1.73
C VAL A 27 10.69 -14.32 0.77
N PHE A 28 10.37 -15.51 0.28
CA PHE A 28 9.21 -15.72 -0.58
C PHE A 28 7.90 -15.34 0.10
N GLN A 29 7.73 -15.73 1.36
CA GLN A 29 6.57 -15.36 2.16
C GLN A 29 6.46 -13.84 2.34
N GLN A 30 7.58 -13.17 2.65
CA GLN A 30 7.63 -11.71 2.79
C GLN A 30 7.23 -10.98 1.51
N ILE A 31 7.67 -11.49 0.36
CA ILE A 31 7.29 -10.94 -0.95
C ILE A 31 5.79 -11.11 -1.20
N GLN A 32 5.24 -12.28 -0.92
CA GLN A 32 3.80 -12.53 -1.09
C GLN A 32 2.96 -11.64 -0.18
N GLU A 33 3.31 -11.54 1.09
CA GLU A 33 2.61 -10.65 2.03
C GLU A 33 2.73 -9.18 1.61
N GLY A 34 3.91 -8.77 1.16
CA GLY A 34 4.15 -7.42 0.65
C GLY A 34 3.30 -7.10 -0.57
N LEU A 35 3.15 -8.04 -1.51
CA LEU A 35 2.28 -7.89 -2.69
C LEU A 35 0.81 -7.72 -2.29
N ILE A 36 0.33 -8.53 -1.36
CA ILE A 36 -1.06 -8.46 -0.88
C ILE A 36 -1.33 -7.10 -0.25
N ARG A 37 -0.43 -6.62 0.61
CA ARG A 37 -0.55 -5.32 1.28
C ARG A 37 -0.46 -4.16 0.31
N ALA A 38 0.47 -4.20 -0.63
CA ALA A 38 0.62 -3.17 -1.65
C ALA A 38 -0.60 -3.10 -2.57
N ASN A 39 -1.14 -4.23 -2.99
CA ASN A 39 -2.36 -4.29 -3.81
C ASN A 39 -3.59 -3.77 -3.05
N ALA A 40 -3.73 -4.11 -1.76
CA ALA A 40 -4.80 -3.58 -0.92
C ALA A 40 -4.70 -2.06 -0.75
N ALA A 41 -3.49 -1.56 -0.52
CA ALA A 41 -3.24 -0.11 -0.40
C ALA A 41 -3.54 0.61 -1.71
N ARG A 42 -3.18 0.03 -2.86
CA ARG A 42 -3.50 0.61 -4.18
C ARG A 42 -5.00 0.68 -4.43
N ARG A 43 -5.74 -0.38 -4.09
CA ARG A 43 -7.20 -0.38 -4.24
C ARG A 43 -7.86 0.71 -3.39
N LEU A 44 -7.33 0.96 -2.20
CA LEU A 44 -7.82 2.03 -1.34
C LEU A 44 -7.56 3.41 -1.94
N VAL A 45 -6.36 3.64 -2.49
CA VAL A 45 -6.04 4.88 -3.23
C VAL A 45 -7.01 5.08 -4.40
N ASP A 46 -7.25 4.03 -5.18
CA ASP A 46 -8.16 4.09 -6.33
C ASP A 46 -9.60 4.39 -5.89
N LEU A 47 -10.05 3.81 -4.79
CA LEU A 47 -11.37 4.09 -4.23
C LEU A 47 -11.52 5.57 -3.85
N TYR A 48 -10.55 6.14 -3.17
CA TYR A 48 -10.58 7.57 -2.83
C TYR A 48 -10.50 8.45 -4.08
N ARG A 49 -9.58 8.16 -4.98
CA ARG A 49 -9.36 8.99 -6.17
C ARG A 49 -10.56 8.99 -7.11
N ASN A 50 -11.12 7.80 -7.38
CA ASN A 50 -12.10 7.62 -8.45
C ASN A 50 -13.55 7.69 -7.96
N THR A 51 -13.79 7.51 -6.67
CA THR A 51 -15.16 7.41 -6.13
C THR A 51 -15.41 8.41 -5.01
N LEU A 52 -14.68 8.32 -3.91
CA LEU A 52 -15.02 9.09 -2.71
C LEU A 52 -14.76 10.58 -2.84
N ARG A 53 -13.64 10.99 -3.43
CA ARG A 53 -13.35 12.42 -3.66
C ARG A 53 -14.34 13.05 -4.64
N PRO A 54 -14.62 12.44 -5.81
CA PRO A 54 -15.65 12.99 -6.71
C PRO A 54 -17.04 13.08 -6.08
N GLN A 55 -17.43 12.08 -5.29
CA GLN A 55 -18.71 12.11 -4.57
C GLN A 55 -18.76 13.24 -3.54
N ALA A 56 -17.73 13.40 -2.73
CA ALA A 56 -17.66 14.46 -1.73
C ALA A 56 -17.68 15.85 -2.39
N GLU A 57 -16.97 16.02 -3.49
CA GLU A 57 -16.97 17.26 -4.27
C GLU A 57 -18.35 17.57 -4.86
N ALA A 58 -19.01 16.57 -5.43
CA ALA A 58 -20.37 16.73 -5.97
C ALA A 58 -21.38 17.08 -4.87
N THR A 59 -21.27 16.46 -3.70
CA THR A 59 -22.12 16.77 -2.53
C THR A 59 -21.88 18.19 -2.06
N LEU A 60 -20.63 18.62 -1.98
CA LEU A 60 -20.31 20.01 -1.58
C LEU A 60 -20.87 21.02 -2.57
N LYS A 61 -20.74 20.80 -3.86
CA LYS A 61 -21.32 21.66 -4.91
C LYS A 61 -22.84 21.75 -4.80
N ALA A 62 -23.48 20.59 -4.63
CA ALA A 62 -24.94 20.54 -4.48
C ALA A 62 -25.42 21.27 -3.22
N THR A 63 -24.73 21.09 -2.10
CA THR A 63 -25.06 21.75 -0.83
C THR A 63 -24.80 23.25 -0.89
N ALA A 64 -23.70 23.67 -1.54
CA ALA A 64 -23.44 25.10 -1.75
C ALA A 64 -24.53 25.76 -2.61
N ALA A 65 -24.97 25.12 -3.68
CA ALA A 65 -26.05 25.62 -4.52
C ALA A 65 -27.37 25.69 -3.76
N ALA A 66 -27.68 24.68 -2.94
CA ALA A 66 -28.87 24.67 -2.09
C ALA A 66 -28.84 25.80 -1.03
N TYR A 67 -27.68 26.06 -0.45
CA TYR A 67 -27.49 27.16 0.50
C TYR A 67 -27.70 28.51 -0.16
N GLN A 68 -27.16 28.74 -1.34
CA GLN A 68 -27.37 29.96 -2.11
C GLN A 68 -28.83 30.18 -2.50
N ALA A 69 -29.60 29.11 -2.67
CA ALA A 69 -31.01 29.14 -2.99
C ALA A 69 -31.92 29.11 -1.75
N ASP A 70 -31.39 29.30 -0.54
CA ASP A 70 -32.08 29.24 0.76
C ASP A 70 -32.83 27.93 1.02
N ARG A 71 -32.33 26.81 0.44
CA ARG A 71 -32.93 25.49 0.59
C ARG A 71 -32.29 24.64 1.69
N THR A 72 -31.19 25.09 2.23
CA THR A 72 -30.48 24.44 3.33
C THR A 72 -29.81 25.47 4.21
N ASP A 73 -29.44 25.09 5.42
CA ASP A 73 -28.77 25.96 6.37
C ASP A 73 -27.24 25.95 6.24
N PHE A 74 -26.60 26.89 6.92
CA PHE A 74 -25.14 27.00 6.93
C PHE A 74 -24.45 25.80 7.56
N LEU A 75 -25.06 25.18 8.60
CA LEU A 75 -24.53 24.00 9.24
C LEU A 75 -24.38 22.85 8.27
N ASN A 76 -25.35 22.61 7.41
CA ASN A 76 -25.30 21.58 6.40
C ASN A 76 -24.19 21.83 5.37
N LEU A 77 -24.02 23.09 4.95
CA LEU A 77 -22.90 23.47 4.07
C LEU A 77 -21.55 23.23 4.75
N LEU A 78 -21.41 23.61 6.02
CA LEU A 78 -20.20 23.40 6.80
C LEU A 78 -19.87 21.90 6.95
N ASP A 79 -20.88 21.07 7.23
CA ASP A 79 -20.73 19.62 7.32
C ASP A 79 -20.24 19.02 5.99
N SER A 80 -20.80 19.45 4.86
CA SER A 80 -20.35 19.01 3.53
C SER A 80 -18.92 19.42 3.25
N GLN A 81 -18.51 20.60 3.65
CA GLN A 81 -17.15 21.10 3.51
C GLN A 81 -16.16 20.31 4.37
N ASN A 82 -16.52 20.04 5.62
CA ASN A 82 -15.71 19.22 6.52
C ASN A 82 -15.58 17.78 5.99
N MET A 83 -16.65 17.21 5.46
CA MET A 83 -16.61 15.88 4.85
C MET A 83 -15.67 15.85 3.65
N SER A 84 -15.69 16.86 2.79
CA SER A 84 -14.78 16.98 1.64
C SER A 84 -13.32 17.05 2.08
N LEU A 85 -13.02 17.82 3.12
CA LEU A 85 -11.68 17.91 3.70
C LEU A 85 -11.23 16.58 4.31
N ASP A 86 -12.10 15.90 5.04
CA ASP A 86 -11.80 14.60 5.65
C ASP A 86 -11.48 13.54 4.59
N VAL A 87 -12.22 13.53 3.50
CA VAL A 87 -11.98 12.64 2.37
C VAL A 87 -10.63 12.95 1.71
N ASP A 88 -10.29 14.21 1.51
CA ASP A 88 -9.00 14.62 0.96
C ASP A 88 -7.84 14.20 1.85
N ILE A 89 -7.95 14.42 3.17
CA ILE A 89 -6.93 13.98 4.13
C ILE A 89 -6.77 12.47 4.09
N SER A 90 -7.87 11.73 4.07
CA SER A 90 -7.87 10.26 4.00
C SER A 90 -7.25 9.76 2.70
N TYR A 91 -7.47 10.45 1.58
CA TYR A 91 -6.83 10.16 0.31
C TYR A 91 -5.30 10.28 0.40
N PHE A 92 -4.79 11.38 0.94
CA PHE A 92 -3.35 11.58 1.07
C PHE A 92 -2.72 10.59 2.05
N ARG A 93 -3.42 10.20 3.10
CA ARG A 93 -2.98 9.12 4.00
C ARG A 93 -2.92 7.78 3.28
N ALA A 94 -3.94 7.45 2.49
CA ALA A 94 -3.94 6.23 1.68
C ALA A 94 -2.81 6.21 0.67
N LEU A 95 -2.51 7.34 0.03
CA LEU A 95 -1.40 7.48 -0.90
C LEU A 95 -0.05 7.28 -0.21
N ALA A 96 0.15 7.88 0.97
CA ALA A 96 1.36 7.69 1.77
C ALA A 96 1.53 6.22 2.20
N GLU A 97 0.45 5.58 2.64
CA GLU A 97 0.45 4.16 2.99
C GLU A 97 0.81 3.27 1.81
N TYR A 98 0.26 3.55 0.63
CA TYR A 98 0.62 2.84 -0.60
C TYR A 98 2.11 2.97 -0.91
N GLN A 99 2.67 4.16 -0.82
CA GLN A 99 4.09 4.41 -1.04
C GLN A 99 4.96 3.64 -0.04
N SER A 100 4.56 3.60 1.24
CA SER A 100 5.24 2.82 2.27
C SER A 100 5.19 1.32 1.97
N ARG A 101 4.06 0.79 1.56
CA ARG A 101 3.92 -0.62 1.20
C ARG A 101 4.74 -1.00 -0.03
N MET A 102 4.81 -0.11 -1.01
CA MET A 102 5.68 -0.30 -2.18
C MET A 102 7.16 -0.30 -1.80
N ALA A 103 7.59 0.60 -0.92
CA ALA A 103 8.96 0.65 -0.43
C ALA A 103 9.34 -0.63 0.37
N GLU A 104 8.43 -1.15 1.18
CA GLU A 104 8.63 -2.42 1.89
C GLU A 104 8.77 -3.59 0.92
N LEU A 105 7.92 -3.63 -0.11
CA LEU A 105 7.96 -4.66 -1.14
C LEU A 105 9.27 -4.60 -1.94
N GLU A 106 9.70 -3.42 -2.33
CA GLU A 106 10.97 -3.21 -3.02
C GLU A 106 12.16 -3.69 -2.19
N ARG A 107 12.15 -3.45 -0.90
CA ARG A 107 13.18 -3.96 0.01
C ARG A 107 13.17 -5.50 0.08
N ALA A 108 12.01 -6.11 0.12
CA ALA A 108 11.88 -7.56 0.16
C ALA A 108 12.34 -8.22 -1.16
N VAL A 109 12.07 -7.59 -2.29
CA VAL A 109 12.50 -8.05 -3.62
C VAL A 109 13.96 -7.68 -3.90
N GLY A 110 14.46 -6.62 -3.28
CA GLY A 110 15.82 -6.10 -3.50
C GLY A 110 16.00 -5.30 -4.79
N ALA A 111 14.89 -4.86 -5.41
CA ALA A 111 14.91 -4.07 -6.65
C ALA A 111 13.74 -3.09 -6.69
N PRO A 112 13.89 -1.91 -7.31
CA PRO A 112 12.79 -0.97 -7.50
C PRO A 112 11.72 -1.56 -8.41
N LEU A 113 10.45 -1.53 -7.97
CA LEU A 113 9.31 -2.17 -8.66
C LEU A 113 8.44 -1.21 -9.45
N ALA A 114 8.55 0.07 -9.21
CA ALA A 114 7.67 1.07 -9.82
C ALA A 114 8.38 2.40 -9.99
N ALA A 115 9.50 2.40 -10.70
CA ALA A 115 9.91 3.64 -11.31
C ALA A 115 9.10 3.80 -12.61
N PRO A 116 8.21 4.78 -12.75
CA PRO A 116 7.82 5.16 -14.08
C PRO A 116 9.11 5.55 -14.79
N GLU A 117 9.46 4.82 -15.82
CA GLU A 117 10.49 5.26 -16.73
C GLU A 117 10.04 6.62 -17.27
N VAL A 118 10.61 7.67 -16.70
CA VAL A 118 10.59 8.95 -17.35
C VAL A 118 11.55 8.81 -18.53
N LYS A 119 11.00 8.38 -19.63
CA LYS A 119 11.70 8.54 -20.91
C LYS A 119 11.82 10.02 -21.14
N GLN A 120 13.03 10.50 -20.92
CA GLN A 120 13.43 11.81 -21.44
C GLN A 120 13.37 11.79 -22.95
#